data_ccafd290da86135a5f6baa50f0132ab3
#
_entry.id   ccafd290da86135a5f6baa50f0132ab3
#
_cell.length_a   1.000
_cell.length_b   1.000
_cell.length_c   1.000
_cell.angle_alpha   90.00
_cell.angle_beta   90.00
_cell.angle_gamma   90.00
#
_symmetry.space_group_name_H-M   'P 1'
#
loop_
_entity.id
_entity.type
_entity.pdbx_description
1 polymer ?
#
loop_
_entity_poly.entity_id
_entity_poly.type
_entity_poly.pdbx_seq_one_letter_code
_entity_poly.pdbx_strand_id
1 'polypeptide(L)'
;MSHAEDHEGTRRDFLYYATAGAGAITAGAAVWPLVNQMNPSADVKALSSIRVDISEIEPGTQLTVKWLGKPVFIRRRTEDEISEARGVAMDDLIDLSARNNNAPELDAADENRALDETGEWLVMMGVCTHLGCVPLGDGAGDFH
;
A
#
# COMPACT_ATOMS: atom_id res chain seq x y z
N MET A 1 30.11 -13.72 -46.38
CA MET A 1 28.92 -13.01 -46.95
C MET A 1 27.86 -14.07 -47.12
N SER A 2 26.91 -14.14 -46.20
CA SER A 2 25.83 -15.10 -46.22
C SER A 2 24.74 -14.54 -47.16
N HIS A 3 24.51 -15.22 -48.28
CA HIS A 3 23.38 -14.91 -49.17
C HIS A 3 22.11 -15.34 -48.40
N ALA A 4 21.31 -14.36 -48.03
CA ALA A 4 19.91 -14.60 -47.66
C ALA A 4 19.21 -15.01 -48.96
N GLU A 5 18.87 -16.30 -49.11
CA GLU A 5 18.02 -16.77 -50.19
C GLU A 5 16.65 -16.12 -50.01
N ASP A 6 16.30 -15.22 -50.93
CA ASP A 6 14.96 -14.68 -51.09
C ASP A 6 14.00 -15.84 -51.41
N HIS A 7 13.40 -16.43 -50.39
CA HIS A 7 12.28 -17.32 -50.55
C HIS A 7 11.08 -16.53 -51.08
N GLU A 8 10.80 -16.62 -52.37
CA GLU A 8 9.53 -16.18 -52.95
C GLU A 8 8.39 -16.94 -52.20
N GLY A 9 7.65 -16.15 -51.41
CA GLY A 9 6.55 -16.70 -50.60
C GLY A 9 5.48 -17.37 -51.47
N THR A 10 5.23 -18.63 -51.24
CA THR A 10 4.20 -19.38 -51.97
C THR A 10 2.81 -19.12 -51.36
N ARG A 11 1.73 -19.44 -52.14
CA ARG A 11 0.35 -19.37 -51.61
C ARG A 11 0.16 -20.20 -50.34
N ARG A 12 0.94 -21.24 -50.21
CA ARG A 12 0.95 -22.11 -49.04
C ARG A 12 1.52 -21.39 -47.84
N ASP A 13 2.62 -20.68 -48.01
CA ASP A 13 3.25 -19.91 -46.92
C ASP A 13 2.33 -18.82 -46.41
N PHE A 14 1.62 -18.13 -47.32
CA PHE A 14 0.59 -17.17 -46.94
C PHE A 14 -0.49 -17.80 -46.06
N LEU A 15 -1.00 -18.98 -46.42
CA LEU A 15 -2.00 -19.66 -45.61
C LEU A 15 -1.47 -20.07 -44.23
N TYR A 16 -0.22 -20.52 -44.16
CA TYR A 16 0.40 -20.83 -42.86
C TYR A 16 0.52 -19.59 -41.99
N TYR A 17 1.02 -18.48 -42.51
CA TYR A 17 1.13 -17.23 -41.73
C TYR A 17 -0.24 -16.66 -41.35
N ALA A 18 -1.21 -16.68 -42.22
CA ALA A 18 -2.56 -16.27 -41.96
C ALA A 18 -3.21 -17.10 -40.84
N THR A 19 -3.06 -18.42 -40.90
CA THR A 19 -3.58 -19.35 -39.88
C THR A 19 -2.87 -19.14 -38.54
N ALA A 20 -1.54 -19.01 -38.55
CA ALA A 20 -0.75 -18.77 -37.35
C ALA A 20 -1.13 -17.41 -36.71
N GLY A 21 -1.30 -16.38 -37.53
CA GLY A 21 -1.76 -15.08 -37.05
C GLY A 21 -3.16 -15.13 -36.44
N ALA A 22 -4.10 -15.75 -37.11
CA ALA A 22 -5.47 -15.94 -36.59
C ALA A 22 -5.46 -16.76 -35.29
N GLY A 23 -4.66 -17.83 -35.24
CA GLY A 23 -4.48 -18.66 -34.04
C GLY A 23 -3.89 -17.86 -32.87
N ALA A 24 -2.89 -17.05 -33.10
CA ALA A 24 -2.29 -16.20 -32.07
C ALA A 24 -3.28 -15.15 -31.50
N ILE A 25 -4.05 -14.51 -32.39
CA ILE A 25 -5.09 -13.55 -31.99
C ILE A 25 -6.17 -14.25 -31.14
N THR A 26 -6.63 -15.42 -31.58
CA THR A 26 -7.65 -16.19 -30.87
C THR A 26 -7.14 -16.65 -29.50
N ALA A 27 -5.92 -17.14 -29.42
CA ALA A 27 -5.29 -17.54 -28.16
C ALA A 27 -5.13 -16.32 -27.23
N GLY A 28 -4.67 -15.18 -27.72
CA GLY A 28 -4.56 -13.95 -26.95
C GLY A 28 -5.92 -13.47 -26.43
N ALA A 29 -6.96 -13.52 -27.27
CA ALA A 29 -8.31 -13.16 -26.88
C ALA A 29 -8.91 -14.10 -25.80
N ALA A 30 -8.55 -15.39 -25.83
CA ALA A 30 -8.98 -16.36 -24.82
C ALA A 30 -8.22 -16.19 -23.49
N VAL A 31 -6.93 -15.86 -23.53
CA VAL A 31 -6.09 -15.70 -22.35
C VAL A 31 -6.35 -14.36 -21.66
N TRP A 32 -6.64 -13.30 -22.41
CA TRP A 32 -6.85 -11.95 -21.85
C TRP A 32 -7.87 -11.88 -20.71
N PRO A 33 -9.10 -12.46 -20.81
CA PRO A 33 -10.05 -12.47 -19.71
C PRO A 33 -9.52 -13.14 -18.45
N LEU A 34 -8.73 -14.22 -18.60
CA LEU A 34 -8.13 -14.95 -17.48
C LEU A 34 -7.13 -14.08 -16.73
N VAL A 35 -6.27 -13.38 -17.46
CA VAL A 35 -5.33 -12.42 -16.86
C VAL A 35 -6.07 -11.25 -16.24
N ASN A 36 -7.11 -10.74 -16.91
CA ASN A 36 -7.88 -9.60 -16.39
C ASN A 36 -8.67 -9.93 -15.11
N GLN A 37 -9.03 -11.20 -14.90
CA GLN A 37 -9.67 -11.65 -13.64
C GLN A 37 -8.74 -11.53 -12.42
N MET A 38 -7.42 -11.47 -12.62
CA MET A 38 -6.45 -11.25 -11.55
C MET A 38 -6.43 -9.80 -11.04
N ASN A 39 -7.04 -8.87 -11.77
CA ASN A 39 -7.15 -7.50 -11.33
C ASN A 39 -8.15 -7.37 -10.16
N PRO A 40 -7.92 -6.43 -9.23
CA PRO A 40 -8.87 -6.16 -8.16
C PRO A 40 -10.25 -5.84 -8.69
N SER A 41 -11.29 -6.41 -8.07
CA SER A 41 -12.70 -6.12 -8.42
C SER A 41 -13.05 -4.65 -8.20
N ALA A 42 -14.12 -4.20 -8.83
CA ALA A 42 -14.61 -2.83 -8.67
C ALA A 42 -14.95 -2.51 -7.20
N ASP A 43 -15.49 -3.50 -6.46
CA ASP A 43 -15.80 -3.36 -5.03
C ASP A 43 -14.56 -3.15 -4.18
N VAL A 44 -13.49 -3.91 -4.45
CA VAL A 44 -12.20 -3.74 -3.75
C VAL A 44 -11.61 -2.36 -4.04
N LYS A 45 -11.72 -1.89 -5.28
CA LYS A 45 -11.25 -0.54 -5.66
C LYS A 45 -12.08 0.56 -4.99
N ALA A 46 -13.38 0.39 -4.90
CA ALA A 46 -14.28 1.35 -4.24
C ALA A 46 -14.00 1.47 -2.74
N LEU A 47 -13.61 0.35 -2.10
CA LEU A 47 -13.24 0.32 -0.68
C LEU A 47 -11.77 0.68 -0.41
N SER A 48 -10.98 0.99 -1.44
CA SER A 48 -9.56 1.28 -1.32
C SER A 48 -9.24 2.62 -0.64
N SER A 49 -10.22 3.51 -0.53
CA SER A 49 -10.07 4.79 0.16
C SER A 49 -11.29 5.09 1.02
N ILE A 50 -11.05 5.67 2.18
CA ILE A 50 -12.10 6.20 3.06
C ILE A 50 -11.78 7.67 3.37
N ARG A 51 -12.82 8.43 3.62
CA ARG A 51 -12.69 9.80 4.12
C ARG A 51 -13.14 9.82 5.56
N VAL A 52 -12.33 10.39 6.42
CA VAL A 52 -12.59 10.52 7.84
C VAL A 52 -12.52 12.00 8.18
N ASP A 53 -13.55 12.49 8.85
CA ASP A 53 -13.53 13.86 9.42
C ASP A 53 -12.77 13.82 10.74
N ILE A 54 -11.69 14.57 10.82
CA ILE A 54 -10.82 14.62 11.98
C ILE A 54 -11.00 15.91 12.78
N SER A 55 -11.90 16.80 12.37
CA SER A 55 -12.09 18.12 12.98
C SER A 55 -12.60 18.06 14.42
N GLU A 56 -13.34 17.00 14.78
CA GLU A 56 -13.94 16.83 16.10
C GLU A 56 -13.06 16.04 17.08
N ILE A 57 -11.86 15.61 16.66
CA ILE A 57 -10.95 14.83 17.50
C ILE A 57 -10.24 15.79 18.46
N GLU A 58 -10.46 15.61 19.77
CA GLU A 58 -9.80 16.40 20.80
C GLU A 58 -8.32 15.98 20.97
N PRO A 59 -7.40 16.90 21.33
CA PRO A 59 -6.02 16.53 21.66
C PRO A 59 -5.97 15.45 22.74
N GLY A 60 -5.08 14.47 22.57
CA GLY A 60 -4.96 13.32 23.48
C GLY A 60 -5.97 12.22 23.24
N THR A 61 -6.85 12.34 22.23
CA THR A 61 -7.83 11.31 21.90
C THR A 61 -7.47 10.55 20.63
N GLN A 62 -8.04 9.34 20.49
CA GLN A 62 -7.83 8.45 19.36
C GLN A 62 -9.15 8.00 18.75
N LEU A 63 -9.24 8.10 17.44
CA LEU A 63 -10.31 7.51 16.65
C LEU A 63 -9.83 6.25 15.98
N THR A 64 -10.59 5.17 16.10
CA THR A 64 -10.33 3.92 15.40
C THR A 64 -11.30 3.74 14.25
N VAL A 65 -10.79 3.64 13.03
CA VAL A 65 -11.60 3.40 11.83
C VAL A 65 -11.22 2.07 11.18
N LYS A 66 -12.18 1.41 10.55
CA LYS A 66 -11.92 0.17 9.83
C LYS A 66 -11.66 0.47 8.35
N TRP A 67 -10.48 0.11 7.88
CA TRP A 67 -10.10 0.22 6.48
C TRP A 67 -9.60 -1.11 5.92
N LEU A 68 -10.18 -1.59 4.83
CA LEU A 68 -9.87 -2.90 4.22
C LEU A 68 -9.86 -4.07 5.23
N GLY A 69 -10.76 -4.02 6.21
CA GLY A 69 -10.88 -5.05 7.24
C GLY A 69 -9.89 -4.93 8.40
N LYS A 70 -8.97 -3.95 8.36
CA LYS A 70 -7.99 -3.71 9.40
C LYS A 70 -8.31 -2.43 10.16
N PRO A 71 -8.02 -2.34 11.46
CA PRO A 71 -8.14 -1.10 12.20
C PRO A 71 -7.04 -0.11 11.81
N VAL A 72 -7.40 1.14 11.68
CA VAL A 72 -6.49 2.26 11.53
C VAL A 72 -6.74 3.20 12.70
N PHE A 73 -5.69 3.54 13.41
CA PHE A 73 -5.72 4.49 14.50
C PHE A 73 -5.36 5.87 13.98
N ILE A 74 -6.18 6.85 14.32
CA ILE A 74 -5.96 8.27 14.06
C ILE A 74 -5.91 8.93 15.41
N ARG A 75 -4.73 9.36 15.85
CA ARG A 75 -4.51 10.00 17.15
C ARG A 75 -4.13 11.43 16.95
N ARG A 76 -4.79 12.33 17.72
CA ARG A 76 -4.37 13.70 17.86
C ARG A 76 -3.53 13.82 19.12
N ARG A 77 -2.22 13.92 18.95
CA ARG A 77 -1.24 13.94 20.05
C ARG A 77 -1.25 15.28 20.79
N THR A 78 -0.94 15.24 22.06
CA THR A 78 -0.65 16.42 22.86
C THR A 78 0.80 16.87 22.66
N GLU A 79 1.12 18.12 23.06
CA GLU A 79 2.51 18.62 23.00
C GLU A 79 3.46 17.79 23.88
N ASP A 80 2.97 17.29 25.02
CA ASP A 80 3.74 16.45 25.93
C ASP A 80 4.09 15.10 25.26
N GLU A 81 3.13 14.45 24.62
CA GLU A 81 3.34 13.20 23.87
C GLU A 81 4.33 13.38 22.70
N ILE A 82 4.26 14.51 22.00
CA ILE A 82 5.18 14.81 20.91
C ILE A 82 6.60 15.04 21.45
N SER A 83 6.73 15.77 22.55
CA SER A 83 8.03 16.03 23.16
C SER A 83 8.68 14.77 23.72
N GLU A 84 7.90 13.88 24.31
CA GLU A 84 8.35 12.58 24.80
C GLU A 84 8.81 11.68 23.64
N ALA A 85 8.01 11.58 22.58
CA ALA A 85 8.38 10.77 21.40
C ALA A 85 9.65 11.28 20.70
N ARG A 86 9.84 12.60 20.62
CA ARG A 86 11.05 13.21 20.07
C ARG A 86 12.27 13.09 20.99
N GLY A 87 12.04 12.88 22.27
CA GLY A 87 13.10 12.67 23.28
C GLY A 87 13.71 11.25 23.24
N VAL A 88 13.08 10.30 22.55
CA VAL A 88 13.58 8.93 22.45
C VAL A 88 14.82 8.89 21.57
N ALA A 89 15.92 8.31 22.09
CA ALA A 89 17.14 8.16 21.32
C ALA A 89 16.94 7.08 20.23
N MET A 90 17.45 7.34 19.04
CA MET A 90 17.34 6.41 17.90
C MET A 90 17.98 5.04 18.20
N ASP A 91 19.04 5.03 19.01
CA ASP A 91 19.75 3.82 19.40
C ASP A 91 18.93 2.88 20.31
N ASP A 92 17.91 3.40 20.94
CA ASP A 92 16.99 2.63 21.79
C ASP A 92 15.87 1.94 20.96
N LEU A 93 15.72 2.30 19.69
CA LEU A 93 14.72 1.73 18.81
C LEU A 93 15.19 0.42 18.20
N ILE A 94 14.32 -0.60 18.26
CA ILE A 94 14.60 -1.91 17.63
C ILE A 94 14.57 -1.81 16.09
N ASP A 95 13.69 -0.97 15.54
CA ASP A 95 13.56 -0.73 14.10
C ASP A 95 13.88 0.72 13.80
N LEU A 96 14.96 0.94 13.08
CA LEU A 96 15.45 2.26 12.69
C LEU A 96 14.76 2.85 11.46
N SER A 97 13.74 2.17 10.93
CA SER A 97 12.99 2.59 9.75
C SER A 97 11.64 3.18 10.16
N ALA A 98 11.25 4.32 9.58
CA ALA A 98 9.96 4.95 9.88
C ALA A 98 8.74 4.09 9.51
N ARG A 99 8.88 3.15 8.57
CA ARG A 99 7.79 2.34 8.03
C ARG A 99 6.65 3.18 7.45
N ASN A 100 6.98 4.37 6.98
CA ASN A 100 6.02 5.27 6.34
C ASN A 100 5.99 4.98 4.83
N ASN A 101 4.84 4.53 4.32
CA ASN A 101 4.69 4.22 2.90
C ASN A 101 4.86 5.44 1.97
N ASN A 102 4.65 6.65 2.50
CA ASN A 102 4.86 7.89 1.74
C ASN A 102 6.33 8.31 1.71
N ALA A 103 7.15 7.77 2.62
CA ALA A 103 8.57 8.08 2.74
C ALA A 103 9.34 6.83 3.24
N PRO A 104 9.50 5.79 2.39
CA PRO A 104 9.98 4.47 2.81
C PRO A 104 11.46 4.44 3.18
N GLU A 105 12.23 5.47 2.82
CA GLU A 105 13.68 5.53 3.06
C GLU A 105 14.08 6.35 4.30
N LEU A 106 13.08 6.94 4.98
CA LEU A 106 13.35 7.76 6.17
C LEU A 106 13.59 6.90 7.42
N ASP A 107 14.42 7.43 8.31
CA ASP A 107 14.67 6.84 9.60
C ASP A 107 13.45 6.93 10.53
N ALA A 108 13.52 6.25 11.69
CA ALA A 108 12.43 6.15 12.65
C ALA A 108 12.24 7.38 13.53
N ALA A 109 12.82 8.52 13.19
CA ALA A 109 12.58 9.77 13.90
C ALA A 109 11.08 10.11 13.91
N ASP A 110 10.59 10.69 15.00
CA ASP A 110 9.17 10.98 15.18
C ASP A 110 8.59 11.86 14.07
N GLU A 111 9.37 12.81 13.59
CA GLU A 111 9.01 13.71 12.48
C GLU A 111 8.66 12.95 11.18
N ASN A 112 9.29 11.82 10.96
CA ASN A 112 9.07 10.99 9.77
C ASN A 112 7.86 10.06 9.88
N ARG A 113 7.26 9.94 11.07
CA ARG A 113 6.11 9.08 11.35
C ARG A 113 4.80 9.84 11.39
N ALA A 114 4.84 11.11 11.75
CA ALA A 114 3.67 11.96 11.82
C ALA A 114 3.12 12.30 10.43
N LEU A 115 1.84 12.63 10.36
CA LEU A 115 1.18 13.04 9.12
C LEU A 115 1.55 14.48 8.74
N ASP A 116 1.87 15.30 9.72
CA ASP A 116 2.14 16.71 9.61
C ASP A 116 3.48 17.11 10.26
N GLU A 117 4.03 18.25 9.88
CA GLU A 117 5.30 18.74 10.38
C GLU A 117 5.27 19.09 11.89
N THR A 118 4.09 19.42 12.41
CA THR A 118 3.93 19.72 13.83
C THR A 118 4.02 18.46 14.69
N GLY A 119 3.69 17.30 14.12
CA GLY A 119 3.65 16.03 14.81
C GLY A 119 2.32 15.79 15.56
N GLU A 120 1.33 16.66 15.39
CA GLU A 120 0.05 16.56 16.08
C GLU A 120 -0.75 15.32 15.64
N TRP A 121 -0.68 14.96 14.35
CA TRP A 121 -1.47 13.88 13.79
C TRP A 121 -0.64 12.65 13.53
N LEU A 122 -1.00 11.55 14.21
CA LEU A 122 -0.42 10.24 14.01
C LEU A 122 -1.47 9.30 13.42
N VAL A 123 -1.17 8.73 12.25
CA VAL A 123 -2.03 7.75 11.57
C VAL A 123 -1.26 6.46 11.38
N MET A 124 -1.74 5.38 11.97
CA MET A 124 -1.06 4.10 11.90
C MET A 124 -2.03 2.93 11.73
N MET A 125 -1.53 1.84 11.16
CA MET A 125 -2.25 0.57 11.13
C MET A 125 -2.25 -0.03 12.54
N GLY A 126 -3.45 -0.24 13.11
CA GLY A 126 -3.62 -0.84 14.43
C GLY A 126 -3.44 -2.36 14.42
N VAL A 127 -2.38 -2.86 13.78
CA VAL A 127 -2.10 -4.28 13.65
C VAL A 127 -0.65 -4.55 13.98
N CYS A 128 -0.41 -5.40 14.97
CA CYS A 128 0.94 -5.82 15.35
C CYS A 128 1.64 -6.52 14.18
N THR A 129 2.87 -6.13 13.91
CA THR A 129 3.69 -6.71 12.82
C THR A 129 4.15 -8.13 13.08
N HIS A 130 4.09 -8.61 14.34
CA HIS A 130 4.52 -9.97 14.71
C HIS A 130 3.46 -11.02 14.33
N LEU A 131 2.27 -10.98 14.94
CA LEU A 131 1.20 -11.97 14.76
C LEU A 131 -0.14 -11.37 14.35
N GLY A 132 -0.19 -10.09 14.00
CA GLY A 132 -1.42 -9.45 13.55
C GLY A 132 -2.43 -9.15 14.65
N CYS A 133 -2.02 -9.18 15.91
CA CYS A 133 -2.88 -8.77 17.02
C CYS A 133 -3.23 -7.28 16.89
N VAL A 134 -4.43 -6.92 17.31
CA VAL A 134 -4.83 -5.51 17.42
C VAL A 134 -4.47 -5.04 18.82
N PRO A 135 -3.56 -4.08 18.99
CA PRO A 135 -3.29 -3.53 20.32
C PRO A 135 -4.54 -2.77 20.79
N LEU A 136 -5.08 -3.22 21.88
CA LEU A 136 -6.15 -2.52 22.59
C LEU A 136 -5.43 -1.77 23.71
N GLY A 137 -5.41 -0.45 23.62
CA GLY A 137 -4.90 0.37 24.71
C GLY A 137 -5.71 0.11 26.01
N ASP A 138 -5.20 0.52 27.13
CA ASP A 138 -5.81 0.34 28.47
C ASP A 138 -7.13 1.10 28.66
N GLY A 139 -7.83 1.44 27.60
CA GLY A 139 -9.11 2.14 27.62
C GLY A 139 -9.02 3.64 27.92
N ALA A 140 -7.84 4.13 28.29
CA ALA A 140 -7.55 5.54 28.56
C ALA A 140 -6.74 6.23 27.44
N GLY A 141 -6.49 5.52 26.35
CA GLY A 141 -5.73 6.07 25.21
C GLY A 141 -4.22 5.98 25.33
N ASP A 142 -3.71 5.36 26.38
CA ASP A 142 -2.27 5.17 26.56
C ASP A 142 -1.78 4.01 25.70
N PHE A 143 -1.11 4.33 24.63
CA PHE A 143 -0.24 3.42 23.90
C PHE A 143 1.20 3.71 24.32
N HIS A 144 1.68 2.94 25.26
CA HIS A 144 3.11 2.86 25.59
C HIS A 144 3.82 1.88 24.67
#